data_3910125e79a243e34b3c657198e8fcab
#
_entry.id   3910125e79a243e34b3c657198e8fcab
#
_cell.length_a   1.000
_cell.length_b   1.000
_cell.length_c   1.000
_cell.angle_alpha   90.00
_cell.angle_beta   90.00
_cell.angle_gamma   90.00
#
_symmetry.space_group_name_H-M   'P 1'
#
loop_
_entity.id
_entity.type
_entity.pdbx_description
1 polymer ?
#
loop_
_entity_poly.entity_id
_entity_poly.type
_entity_poly.pdbx_seq_one_letter_code
_entity_poly.pdbx_strand_id
1 'polypeptide(L)'
;SERYRILTPDHQIACVLALLFPKDNEWYISLIERTERSEDDKHGGQISFPGGKLDPNDYSYEDCALRETYEEIGVPPDSVGVLGSLTPLFVYVSNFLVHPFVGFATEYPKFHRQESEVKSIIEVPVMHFTKSRNKGKADMPVRNIVLPDTPYYDVYGQKLWGATAMMISELEQILREIED
;
A
#
# COMPACT_ATOMS: atom_id res chain seq x y z
N SER A 1 9.32 11.44 -16.87
CA SER A 1 8.10 10.65 -16.78
C SER A 1 6.94 11.52 -16.35
N GLU A 2 5.74 11.24 -16.81
CA GLU A 2 4.55 12.07 -16.57
C GLU A 2 4.05 12.09 -15.13
N ARG A 3 4.44 11.11 -14.31
CA ARG A 3 4.02 10.98 -12.91
C ARG A 3 4.44 12.16 -12.01
N TYR A 4 5.45 12.95 -12.40
CA TYR A 4 5.97 14.09 -11.63
C TYR A 4 5.48 15.46 -12.11
N ARG A 5 4.68 15.53 -13.19
CA ARG A 5 4.27 16.80 -13.79
C ARG A 5 3.33 17.66 -12.94
N ILE A 6 2.82 17.12 -11.81
CA ILE A 6 1.79 17.77 -10.98
C ILE A 6 2.27 17.95 -9.53
N LEU A 7 3.58 17.90 -9.26
CA LEU A 7 4.09 18.17 -7.92
C LEU A 7 3.80 19.63 -7.55
N THR A 8 3.14 19.83 -6.44
CA THR A 8 3.01 21.16 -5.82
C THR A 8 4.25 21.46 -4.99
N PRO A 9 4.67 22.72 -4.84
CA PRO A 9 5.83 23.07 -4.01
C PRO A 9 5.73 22.60 -2.56
N ASP A 10 4.51 22.45 -2.05
CA ASP A 10 4.21 22.12 -0.65
C ASP A 10 3.77 20.66 -0.44
N HIS A 11 4.12 19.74 -1.36
CA HIS A 11 3.77 18.33 -1.17
C HIS A 11 4.48 17.74 0.05
N GLN A 12 3.78 16.83 0.71
CA GLN A 12 4.32 16.06 1.83
C GLN A 12 4.86 14.72 1.33
N ILE A 13 5.78 14.13 2.09
CA ILE A 13 6.33 12.81 1.80
C ILE A 13 5.61 11.78 2.68
N ALA A 14 5.24 10.66 2.07
CA ALA A 14 4.81 9.46 2.77
C ALA A 14 5.58 8.25 2.24
N CYS A 15 5.75 7.25 3.10
CA CYS A 15 6.44 6.02 2.75
C CYS A 15 5.58 4.83 3.13
N VAL A 16 5.52 3.83 2.26
CA VAL A 16 4.71 2.62 2.47
C VAL A 16 5.54 1.37 2.19
N LEU A 17 5.16 0.27 2.80
CA LEU A 17 5.84 -1.02 2.65
C LEU A 17 4.89 -2.08 2.09
N ALA A 18 5.20 -2.59 0.90
CA ALA A 18 4.66 -3.84 0.38
C ALA A 18 5.40 -5.00 1.04
N LEU A 19 4.92 -5.45 2.20
CA LEU A 19 5.56 -6.51 2.98
C LEU A 19 5.11 -7.89 2.48
N LEU A 20 6.06 -8.64 1.96
CA LEU A 20 5.89 -10.04 1.55
C LEU A 20 6.25 -10.98 2.70
N PHE A 21 5.50 -12.07 2.87
CA PHE A 21 5.77 -13.06 3.90
C PHE A 21 5.24 -14.46 3.51
N PRO A 22 5.86 -15.54 4.01
CA PRO A 22 5.42 -16.90 3.73
C PRO A 22 4.20 -17.27 4.58
N LYS A 23 3.21 -17.91 3.95
CA LYS A 23 2.06 -18.51 4.60
C LYS A 23 1.51 -19.64 3.72
N ASP A 24 1.17 -20.79 4.31
CA ASP A 24 0.54 -21.92 3.59
C ASP A 24 1.29 -22.36 2.30
N ASN A 25 2.64 -22.33 2.33
CA ASN A 25 3.54 -22.60 1.21
C ASN A 25 3.42 -21.62 0.02
N GLU A 26 2.83 -20.46 0.23
CA GLU A 26 2.73 -19.37 -0.74
C GLU A 26 3.27 -18.06 -0.18
N TRP A 27 3.56 -17.10 -1.05
CA TRP A 27 3.88 -15.74 -0.66
C TRP A 27 2.62 -14.90 -0.56
N TYR A 28 2.47 -14.24 0.57
CA TYR A 28 1.40 -13.29 0.85
C TYR A 28 1.95 -11.88 0.94
N ILE A 29 1.08 -10.90 0.75
CA ILE A 29 1.34 -9.49 0.99
C ILE A 29 0.37 -8.97 2.04
N SER A 30 0.87 -8.13 2.96
CA SER A 30 0.02 -7.47 3.94
C SER A 30 -0.56 -6.17 3.40
N LEU A 31 -1.85 -6.01 3.56
CA LEU A 31 -2.59 -4.78 3.37
C LEU A 31 -3.29 -4.42 4.68
N ILE A 32 -3.66 -3.17 4.83
CA ILE A 32 -4.47 -2.69 5.95
C ILE A 32 -5.75 -2.05 5.45
N GLU A 33 -6.83 -2.24 6.18
CA GLU A 33 -8.01 -1.40 6.11
C GLU A 33 -7.88 -0.30 7.15
N ARG A 34 -7.85 0.94 6.73
CA ARG A 34 -7.67 2.08 7.64
C ARG A 34 -8.94 2.34 8.44
N THR A 35 -8.77 2.66 9.72
CA THR A 35 -9.89 3.11 10.57
C THR A 35 -10.39 4.47 10.08
N GLU A 36 -11.70 4.64 9.96
CA GLU A 36 -12.33 5.95 9.73
C GLU A 36 -12.28 6.77 11.02
N ARG A 37 -11.59 7.91 10.98
CA ARG A 37 -11.42 8.79 12.16
C ARG A 37 -12.50 9.87 12.24
N SER A 38 -13.08 10.25 11.10
CA SER A 38 -14.17 11.24 10.99
C SER A 38 -14.81 11.15 9.59
N GLU A 39 -15.98 11.79 9.41
CA GLU A 39 -16.63 11.90 8.09
C GLU A 39 -15.76 12.63 7.04
N ASP A 40 -14.81 13.46 7.49
CA ASP A 40 -13.86 14.18 6.62
C ASP A 40 -12.56 13.40 6.38
N ASP A 41 -12.42 12.19 6.92
CA ASP A 41 -11.21 11.37 6.73
C ASP A 41 -11.12 10.88 5.28
N LYS A 42 -10.15 11.43 4.54
CA LYS A 42 -9.96 11.19 3.11
C LYS A 42 -9.56 9.75 2.78
N HIS A 43 -9.08 9.01 3.76
CA HIS A 43 -8.50 7.68 3.59
C HIS A 43 -9.11 6.63 4.52
N GLY A 44 -10.08 7.00 5.34
CA GLY A 44 -10.82 6.08 6.19
C GLY A 44 -11.52 4.99 5.38
N GLY A 45 -11.47 3.76 5.86
CA GLY A 45 -12.06 2.60 5.19
C GLY A 45 -11.36 2.14 3.91
N GLN A 46 -10.29 2.83 3.45
CA GLN A 46 -9.54 2.42 2.27
C GLN A 46 -8.55 1.31 2.62
N ILE A 47 -8.32 0.43 1.63
CA ILE A 47 -7.27 -0.58 1.68
C ILE A 47 -5.97 0.03 1.14
N SER A 48 -4.89 -0.11 1.91
CA SER A 48 -3.57 0.38 1.53
C SER A 48 -2.46 -0.55 2.02
N PHE A 49 -1.25 -0.31 1.54
CA PHE A 49 -0.06 -0.80 2.25
C PHE A 49 0.06 -0.09 3.61
N PRO A 50 0.64 -0.76 4.63
CA PRO A 50 1.05 -0.06 5.83
C PRO A 50 2.05 1.03 5.50
N GLY A 51 1.93 2.16 6.17
CA GLY A 51 2.79 3.31 5.92
C GLY A 51 2.16 4.63 6.31
N GLY A 52 2.96 5.67 6.29
CA GLY A 52 2.52 6.99 6.72
C GLY A 52 3.48 8.11 6.34
N LYS A 53 3.34 9.22 7.02
CA LYS A 53 4.09 10.44 6.76
C LYS A 53 5.53 10.33 7.25
N LEU A 54 6.46 10.86 6.46
CA LEU A 54 7.85 11.04 6.87
C LEU A 54 7.95 11.89 8.13
N ASP A 55 8.60 11.34 9.18
CA ASP A 55 8.91 12.06 10.41
C ASP A 55 10.32 12.67 10.32
N PRO A 56 10.58 13.85 10.91
CA PRO A 56 11.91 14.45 10.95
C PRO A 56 13.00 13.56 11.58
N ASN A 57 12.65 12.58 12.37
CA ASN A 57 13.58 11.64 12.99
C ASN A 57 13.85 10.39 12.15
N ASP A 58 13.14 10.19 11.03
CA ASP A 58 13.44 9.10 10.11
C ASP A 58 14.78 9.40 9.38
N TYR A 59 15.70 8.44 9.39
CA TYR A 59 17.00 8.59 8.71
C TYR A 59 16.89 8.51 7.19
N SER A 60 15.86 7.83 6.70
CA SER A 60 15.59 7.61 5.28
C SER A 60 14.10 7.37 5.02
N TYR A 61 13.70 7.37 3.75
CA TYR A 61 12.35 6.97 3.36
C TYR A 61 12.07 5.49 3.65
N GLU A 62 13.11 4.64 3.58
CA GLU A 62 13.05 3.24 3.95
C GLU A 62 12.76 3.09 5.45
N ASP A 63 13.49 3.81 6.30
CA ASP A 63 13.24 3.82 7.75
C ASP A 63 11.81 4.26 8.07
N CYS A 64 11.30 5.28 7.39
CA CYS A 64 9.91 5.71 7.53
C CYS A 64 8.93 4.58 7.22
N ALA A 65 9.11 3.89 6.10
CA ALA A 65 8.24 2.77 5.71
C ALA A 65 8.27 1.63 6.73
N LEU A 66 9.45 1.30 7.25
CA LEU A 66 9.64 0.25 8.26
C LEU A 66 9.04 0.67 9.62
N ARG A 67 9.28 1.89 10.07
CA ARG A 67 8.71 2.43 11.32
C ARG A 67 7.20 2.42 11.30
N GLU A 68 6.60 2.97 10.24
CA GLU A 68 5.14 3.01 10.09
C GLU A 68 4.54 1.60 10.04
N THR A 69 5.21 0.66 9.37
CA THR A 69 4.79 -0.76 9.35
C THR A 69 4.82 -1.37 10.74
N TYR A 70 5.85 -1.06 11.54
CA TYR A 70 5.92 -1.51 12.93
C TYR A 70 4.80 -0.89 13.78
N GLU A 71 4.56 0.42 13.65
CA GLU A 71 3.53 1.12 14.40
C GLU A 71 2.12 0.61 14.07
N GLU A 72 1.82 0.38 12.79
CA GLU A 72 0.48 -0.01 12.34
C GLU A 72 0.17 -1.51 12.50
N ILE A 73 1.14 -2.39 12.21
CA ILE A 73 0.92 -3.84 12.18
C ILE A 73 1.89 -4.68 13.01
N GLY A 74 2.80 -4.04 13.76
CA GLY A 74 3.64 -4.67 14.77
C GLY A 74 4.81 -5.50 14.23
N VAL A 75 5.17 -5.35 12.95
CA VAL A 75 6.30 -6.10 12.35
C VAL A 75 7.61 -5.34 12.58
N PRO A 76 8.55 -5.90 13.38
CA PRO A 76 9.79 -5.20 13.71
C PRO A 76 10.66 -4.93 12.47
N PRO A 77 11.27 -3.74 12.34
CA PRO A 77 12.15 -3.39 11.21
C PRO A 77 13.28 -4.38 10.95
N ASP A 78 13.90 -4.90 12.00
CA ASP A 78 15.01 -5.85 11.91
C ASP A 78 14.59 -7.27 11.45
N SER A 79 13.28 -7.56 11.40
CA SER A 79 12.73 -8.79 10.83
C SER A 79 12.41 -8.68 9.32
N VAL A 80 12.63 -7.52 8.72
CA VAL A 80 12.27 -7.25 7.32
C VAL A 80 13.54 -7.01 6.49
N GLY A 81 13.73 -7.82 5.46
CA GLY A 81 14.70 -7.54 4.41
C GLY A 81 14.07 -6.64 3.33
N VAL A 82 14.66 -5.46 3.07
CA VAL A 82 14.17 -4.58 2.01
C VAL A 82 14.80 -4.97 0.68
N LEU A 83 13.96 -5.22 -0.32
CA LEU A 83 14.38 -5.60 -1.68
C LEU A 83 14.67 -4.39 -2.57
N GLY A 84 13.94 -3.30 -2.35
CA GLY A 84 14.06 -2.09 -3.14
C GLY A 84 12.79 -1.24 -3.10
N SER A 85 12.73 -0.25 -3.99
CA SER A 85 11.60 0.67 -4.11
C SER A 85 10.87 0.52 -5.43
N LEU A 86 9.55 0.72 -5.40
CA LEU A 86 8.76 0.94 -6.61
C LEU A 86 8.81 2.42 -7.01
N THR A 87 8.21 2.75 -8.16
CA THR A 87 8.16 4.12 -8.64
C THR A 87 7.36 5.02 -7.69
N PRO A 88 7.93 6.12 -7.21
CA PRO A 88 7.20 7.08 -6.39
C PRO A 88 5.96 7.62 -7.11
N LEU A 89 4.89 7.83 -6.35
CA LEU A 89 3.57 8.20 -6.87
C LEU A 89 3.03 9.44 -6.16
N PHE A 90 2.68 10.48 -6.92
CA PHE A 90 2.00 11.64 -6.36
C PHE A 90 0.50 11.40 -6.23
N VAL A 91 -0.02 11.52 -5.02
CA VAL A 91 -1.44 11.39 -4.70
C VAL A 91 -2.04 12.77 -4.54
N TYR A 92 -2.65 13.26 -5.61
CA TYR A 92 -3.19 14.61 -5.69
C TYR A 92 -4.21 14.94 -4.59
N VAL A 93 -5.08 13.99 -4.26
CA VAL A 93 -6.17 14.19 -3.27
C VAL A 93 -5.64 14.53 -1.88
N SER A 94 -4.53 13.94 -1.48
CA SER A 94 -3.90 14.15 -0.16
C SER A 94 -2.65 15.02 -0.21
N ASN A 95 -2.19 15.40 -1.40
CA ASN A 95 -0.96 16.16 -1.62
C ASN A 95 0.31 15.45 -1.09
N PHE A 96 0.36 14.11 -1.21
CA PHE A 96 1.51 13.32 -0.83
C PHE A 96 2.27 12.80 -2.06
N LEU A 97 3.59 12.89 -2.01
CA LEU A 97 4.47 12.07 -2.81
C LEU A 97 4.78 10.80 -2.01
N VAL A 98 4.25 9.66 -2.47
CA VAL A 98 4.39 8.36 -1.79
C VAL A 98 5.59 7.62 -2.35
N HIS A 99 6.49 7.19 -1.47
CA HIS A 99 7.64 6.35 -1.76
C HIS A 99 7.35 4.90 -1.33
N PRO A 100 7.03 3.99 -2.26
CA PRO A 100 6.74 2.61 -1.92
C PRO A 100 8.01 1.76 -1.91
N PHE A 101 8.16 0.95 -0.87
CA PHE A 101 9.21 -0.05 -0.74
C PHE A 101 8.62 -1.46 -0.81
N VAL A 102 9.41 -2.41 -1.26
CA VAL A 102 9.10 -3.83 -1.22
C VAL A 102 10.05 -4.49 -0.24
N GLY A 103 9.49 -5.16 0.75
CA GLY A 103 10.26 -5.89 1.74
C GLY A 103 9.71 -7.29 1.95
N PHE A 104 10.47 -8.14 2.62
CA PHE A 104 10.05 -9.50 2.94
C PHE A 104 10.44 -9.90 4.35
N ALA A 105 9.62 -10.73 4.96
CA ALA A 105 9.95 -11.48 6.17
C ALA A 105 10.21 -12.94 5.78
N THR A 106 11.19 -13.59 6.44
CA THR A 106 11.53 -15.00 6.17
C THR A 106 10.58 -15.98 6.86
N GLU A 107 9.85 -15.50 7.88
CA GLU A 107 8.86 -16.26 8.63
C GLU A 107 7.52 -15.53 8.65
N TYR A 108 6.45 -16.23 9.00
CA TYR A 108 5.14 -15.62 9.20
C TYR A 108 5.20 -14.60 10.34
N PRO A 109 4.88 -13.30 10.06
CA PRO A 109 4.97 -12.25 11.07
C PRO A 109 3.93 -12.41 12.18
N LYS A 110 4.31 -12.07 13.42
CA LYS A 110 3.36 -11.93 14.53
C LYS A 110 2.71 -10.55 14.44
N PHE A 111 1.64 -10.45 13.69
CA PHE A 111 0.93 -9.21 13.51
C PHE A 111 0.27 -8.70 14.80
N HIS A 112 0.47 -7.41 15.10
CA HIS A 112 -0.18 -6.68 16.18
C HIS A 112 -0.75 -5.38 15.63
N ARG A 113 -2.06 -5.34 15.48
CA ARG A 113 -2.77 -4.21 14.89
C ARG A 113 -2.85 -3.03 15.86
N GLN A 114 -2.49 -1.83 15.40
CA GLN A 114 -2.79 -0.58 16.10
C GLN A 114 -4.25 -0.18 15.84
N GLU A 115 -5.14 -0.47 16.77
CA GLU A 115 -6.60 -0.35 16.59
C GLU A 115 -7.08 1.06 16.28
N SER A 116 -6.36 2.10 16.74
CA SER A 116 -6.71 3.49 16.45
C SER A 116 -6.48 3.88 14.98
N GLU A 117 -5.67 3.13 14.24
CA GLU A 117 -5.28 3.45 12.85
C GLU A 117 -5.68 2.38 11.86
N VAL A 118 -5.66 1.14 12.29
CA VAL A 118 -5.88 -0.04 11.47
C VAL A 118 -7.11 -0.80 11.95
N LYS A 119 -8.15 -0.83 11.13
CA LYS A 119 -9.37 -1.59 11.38
C LYS A 119 -9.14 -3.09 11.22
N SER A 120 -8.42 -3.48 10.16
CA SER A 120 -8.09 -4.87 9.90
C SER A 120 -6.78 -5.00 9.12
N ILE A 121 -6.06 -6.11 9.34
CA ILE A 121 -4.93 -6.53 8.52
C ILE A 121 -5.46 -7.54 7.52
N ILE A 122 -5.18 -7.33 6.24
CA ILE A 122 -5.67 -8.17 5.15
C ILE A 122 -4.45 -8.88 4.53
N GLU A 123 -4.43 -10.19 4.63
CA GLU A 123 -3.38 -11.02 4.07
C GLU A 123 -3.84 -11.57 2.72
N VAL A 124 -3.13 -11.24 1.65
CA VAL A 124 -3.53 -11.58 0.29
C VAL A 124 -2.41 -12.39 -0.37
N PRO A 125 -2.69 -13.58 -0.94
CA PRO A 125 -1.69 -14.26 -1.76
C PRO A 125 -1.21 -13.35 -2.88
N VAL A 126 0.10 -13.26 -3.08
CA VAL A 126 0.67 -12.36 -4.12
C VAL A 126 0.11 -12.70 -5.50
N MET A 127 -0.07 -13.99 -5.80
CA MET A 127 -0.65 -14.47 -7.05
C MET A 127 -2.16 -14.15 -7.22
N HIS A 128 -2.82 -13.61 -6.19
CA HIS A 128 -4.19 -13.12 -6.29
C HIS A 128 -4.33 -11.99 -7.31
N PHE A 129 -3.34 -11.11 -7.35
CA PHE A 129 -3.34 -9.92 -8.21
C PHE A 129 -3.07 -10.22 -9.68
N THR A 130 -2.46 -11.36 -10.00
CA THR A 130 -2.20 -11.77 -11.39
C THR A 130 -3.46 -12.34 -12.09
N LYS A 131 -4.47 -12.75 -11.32
CA LYS A 131 -5.68 -13.40 -11.84
C LYS A 131 -6.68 -12.38 -12.40
N SER A 132 -7.02 -12.50 -13.69
CA SER A 132 -7.95 -11.59 -14.38
C SER A 132 -9.32 -11.49 -13.71
N ARG A 133 -9.80 -12.60 -13.10
CA ARG A 133 -11.09 -12.64 -12.39
C ARG A 133 -11.14 -11.72 -11.15
N ASN A 134 -10.00 -11.32 -10.62
CA ASN A 134 -9.87 -10.44 -9.46
C ASN A 134 -9.67 -8.97 -9.88
N LYS A 135 -9.82 -8.65 -11.17
CA LYS A 135 -9.68 -7.29 -11.71
C LYS A 135 -11.00 -6.82 -12.28
N GLY A 136 -11.29 -5.56 -12.10
CA GLY A 136 -12.49 -4.96 -12.64
C GLY A 136 -12.36 -3.46 -12.86
N LYS A 137 -13.44 -2.87 -13.34
CA LYS A 137 -13.61 -1.43 -13.43
C LYS A 137 -14.93 -1.04 -12.80
N ALA A 138 -14.96 0.09 -12.11
CA ALA A 138 -16.18 0.63 -11.52
C ALA A 138 -16.06 2.14 -11.38
N ASP A 139 -17.20 2.78 -11.22
CA ASP A 139 -17.26 4.19 -10.85
C ASP A 139 -16.89 4.34 -9.38
N MET A 140 -15.86 5.17 -9.11
CA MET A 140 -15.34 5.38 -7.75
C MET A 140 -15.65 6.78 -7.27
N PRO A 141 -16.35 6.92 -6.13
CA PRO A 141 -16.59 8.23 -5.53
C PRO A 141 -15.29 8.76 -4.93
N VAL A 142 -14.94 10.01 -5.28
CA VAL A 142 -13.81 10.74 -4.73
C VAL A 142 -14.28 12.14 -4.33
N ARG A 143 -14.50 12.38 -3.06
CA ARG A 143 -15.11 13.63 -2.58
C ARG A 143 -16.44 13.92 -3.29
N ASN A 144 -16.51 15.01 -4.05
CA ASN A 144 -17.71 15.49 -4.75
C ASN A 144 -17.73 15.08 -6.23
N ILE A 145 -16.83 14.21 -6.67
CA ILE A 145 -16.77 13.73 -8.06
C ILE A 145 -16.82 12.20 -8.10
N VAL A 146 -17.21 11.67 -9.21
CA VAL A 146 -17.15 10.25 -9.53
C VAL A 146 -16.10 10.06 -10.62
N LEU A 147 -15.13 9.17 -10.37
CA LEU A 147 -14.15 8.76 -11.37
C LEU A 147 -14.72 7.54 -12.09
N PRO A 148 -15.14 7.69 -13.37
CA PRO A 148 -15.76 6.60 -14.12
C PRO A 148 -14.70 5.56 -14.52
N ASP A 149 -15.15 4.31 -14.73
CA ASP A 149 -14.35 3.22 -15.25
C ASP A 149 -12.98 3.01 -14.54
N THR A 150 -12.92 3.33 -13.25
CA THR A 150 -11.68 3.24 -12.47
C THR A 150 -11.30 1.78 -12.27
N PRO A 151 -10.07 1.37 -12.65
CA PRO A 151 -9.58 0.02 -12.41
C PRO A 151 -9.44 -0.27 -10.92
N TYR A 152 -9.77 -1.51 -10.53
CA TYR A 152 -9.59 -2.00 -9.17
C TYR A 152 -9.19 -3.47 -9.16
N TYR A 153 -8.62 -3.89 -8.03
CA TYR A 153 -8.51 -5.31 -7.67
C TYR A 153 -9.62 -5.63 -6.66
N ASP A 154 -10.30 -6.75 -6.88
CA ASP A 154 -11.20 -7.31 -5.88
C ASP A 154 -10.35 -8.01 -4.80
N VAL A 155 -10.42 -7.54 -3.58
CA VAL A 155 -9.76 -8.14 -2.41
C VAL A 155 -10.85 -8.60 -1.46
N TYR A 156 -11.27 -9.85 -1.62
CA TYR A 156 -12.29 -10.49 -0.81
C TYR A 156 -13.63 -9.71 -0.74
N GLY A 157 -14.07 -9.19 -1.90
CA GLY A 157 -15.29 -8.41 -2.03
C GLY A 157 -15.10 -6.90 -1.77
N GLN A 158 -13.91 -6.47 -1.39
CA GLN A 158 -13.57 -5.06 -1.25
C GLN A 158 -12.78 -4.58 -2.48
N LYS A 159 -13.07 -3.36 -2.93
CA LYS A 159 -12.39 -2.78 -4.09
C LYS A 159 -11.11 -2.06 -3.66
N LEU A 160 -9.96 -2.61 -4.02
CA LEU A 160 -8.67 -1.96 -3.88
C LEU A 160 -8.38 -1.18 -5.15
N TRP A 161 -8.27 0.14 -5.05
CA TRP A 161 -8.10 1.06 -6.17
C TRP A 161 -7.18 2.24 -5.84
N GLY A 162 -6.99 3.18 -6.74
CA GLY A 162 -6.18 4.38 -6.53
C GLY A 162 -4.69 4.09 -6.43
N ALA A 163 -3.99 4.80 -5.55
CA ALA A 163 -2.54 4.74 -5.43
C ALA A 163 -2.03 3.33 -5.12
N THR A 164 -2.68 2.62 -4.19
CA THR A 164 -2.27 1.26 -3.81
C THR A 164 -2.44 0.29 -4.97
N ALA A 165 -3.53 0.39 -5.74
CA ALA A 165 -3.72 -0.45 -6.93
C ALA A 165 -2.66 -0.18 -8.01
N MET A 166 -2.22 1.07 -8.18
CA MET A 166 -1.14 1.43 -9.11
C MET A 166 0.20 0.83 -8.70
N MET A 167 0.52 0.87 -7.41
CA MET A 167 1.74 0.25 -6.87
C MET A 167 1.71 -1.28 -7.00
N ILE A 168 0.57 -1.91 -6.73
CA ILE A 168 0.38 -3.36 -6.93
C ILE A 168 0.51 -3.73 -8.41
N SER A 169 -0.01 -2.91 -9.32
CA SER A 169 0.11 -3.16 -10.76
C SER A 169 1.57 -3.13 -11.23
N GLU A 170 2.40 -2.25 -10.67
CA GLU A 170 3.83 -2.23 -10.94
C GLU A 170 4.53 -3.48 -10.37
N LEU A 171 4.21 -3.85 -9.13
CA LEU A 171 4.74 -5.07 -8.52
C LEU A 171 4.32 -6.33 -9.31
N GLU A 172 3.07 -6.41 -9.74
CA GLU A 172 2.57 -7.51 -10.58
C GLU A 172 3.37 -7.63 -11.89
N GLN A 173 3.67 -6.50 -12.55
CA GLN A 173 4.46 -6.50 -13.77
C GLN A 173 5.87 -7.06 -13.52
N ILE A 174 6.53 -6.62 -12.44
CA ILE A 174 7.86 -7.14 -12.07
C ILE A 174 7.81 -8.65 -11.81
N LEU A 175 6.78 -9.13 -11.12
CA LEU A 175 6.63 -10.57 -10.84
C LEU A 175 6.46 -11.39 -12.13
N ARG A 176 5.72 -10.90 -13.11
CA ARG A 176 5.56 -11.57 -14.42
C ARG A 176 6.87 -11.65 -15.19
N GLU A 177 7.70 -10.61 -15.14
CA GLU A 177 9.01 -10.59 -15.81
C GLU A 177 10.02 -11.58 -15.19
N ILE A 178 9.80 -12.00 -13.94
CA ILE A 178 10.66 -13.00 -13.27
C ILE A 178 10.21 -14.43 -13.60
N GLU A 179 8.91 -14.63 -13.89
CA GLU A 179 8.37 -15.96 -14.26
C GLU A 179 8.63 -16.36 -15.71
N ASP A 180 8.94 -15.41 -16.61
CA ASP A 180 9.28 -15.62 -18.01
C ASP A 180 10.80 -15.91 -18.19
#